data_04bb02c602c3ac60bc29dbb99685e6f7
#
_entry.id   04bb02c602c3ac60bc29dbb99685e6f7
#
_cell.length_a   1.000
_cell.length_b   1.000
_cell.length_c   1.000
_cell.angle_alpha   90.00
_cell.angle_beta   90.00
_cell.angle_gamma   90.00
#
_symmetry.space_group_name_H-M   'P 1'
#
loop_
_entity.id
_entity.type
_entity.pdbx_description
1 polymer ?
#
loop_
_entity_poly.entity_id
_entity_poly.type
_entity_poly.pdbx_seq_one_letter_code
_entity_poly.pdbx_strand_id
1 'polypeptide(L)'
;MLKNLESPIIKIIDFGSACDERQTVYTYIQSRFYRSPEVLLGLPYSSAIDIWSLGCIVVELFLGLPLFPGSSEYNQVSRIVEMLGTPPNWMIEVGKQAGDFFEKRQDEFGRKTYHLKSMEQYSRERGTKEQPSKKYFQANTLPEIIKTYPMPRKNMKQSEIDRGKHPAWLRWARQS
;
A
#
# COMPACT_ATOMS: atom_id res chain seq x y z
N MET A 1 -20.71 0.18 4.64
CA MET A 1 -21.47 -0.63 5.64
C MET A 1 -22.27 -1.72 4.96
N LEU A 2 -22.43 -2.87 5.60
CA LEU A 2 -23.41 -3.88 5.18
C LEU A 2 -24.83 -3.33 5.32
N LYS A 3 -25.70 -3.66 4.39
CA LYS A 3 -27.12 -3.32 4.44
C LYS A 3 -27.82 -4.03 5.62
N ASN A 4 -27.48 -5.29 5.82
CA ASN A 4 -27.83 -6.10 6.99
C ASN A 4 -26.78 -7.24 7.14
N LEU A 5 -26.81 -7.99 8.24
CA LEU A 5 -25.85 -9.06 8.54
C LEU A 5 -26.03 -10.31 7.67
N GLU A 6 -27.21 -10.48 7.07
CA GLU A 6 -27.56 -11.66 6.27
C GLU A 6 -27.29 -11.48 4.77
N SER A 7 -26.93 -10.27 4.35
CA SER A 7 -26.75 -9.93 2.94
C SER A 7 -25.35 -9.34 2.70
N PRO A 8 -24.62 -9.77 1.65
CA PRO A 8 -23.34 -9.19 1.27
C PRO A 8 -23.47 -7.81 0.60
N ILE A 9 -24.69 -7.26 0.54
CA ILE A 9 -24.93 -5.94 -0.06
C ILE A 9 -24.30 -4.87 0.82
N ILE A 10 -23.39 -4.10 0.24
CA ILE A 10 -22.72 -2.96 0.87
C ILE A 10 -23.26 -1.64 0.34
N LYS A 11 -23.20 -0.61 1.18
CA LYS A 11 -23.44 0.77 0.78
C LYS A 11 -22.27 1.64 1.22
N ILE A 12 -21.91 2.59 0.37
CA ILE A 12 -20.94 3.64 0.71
C ILE A 12 -21.62 4.61 1.63
N ILE A 13 -20.92 5.02 2.67
CA ILE A 13 -21.37 5.99 3.69
C ILE A 13 -20.23 6.94 4.02
N ASP A 14 -20.56 8.03 4.72
CA ASP A 14 -19.62 9.01 5.25
C ASP A 14 -18.84 9.73 4.13
N PHE A 15 -19.54 10.67 3.50
CA PHE A 15 -18.98 11.51 2.42
C PHE A 15 -18.25 12.76 2.97
N GLY A 16 -18.02 12.86 4.28
CA GLY A 16 -17.40 14.03 4.92
C GLY A 16 -15.98 14.35 4.45
N SER A 17 -15.26 13.34 3.92
CA SER A 17 -13.93 13.50 3.33
C SER A 17 -13.92 13.31 1.81
N ALA A 18 -15.08 13.25 1.17
CA ALA A 18 -15.17 13.16 -0.28
C ALA A 18 -14.83 14.51 -0.93
N CYS A 19 -14.16 14.48 -2.08
CA CYS A 19 -13.85 15.65 -2.88
C CYS A 19 -14.09 15.38 -4.37
N ASP A 20 -14.30 16.47 -5.11
CA ASP A 20 -14.39 16.42 -6.58
C ASP A 20 -12.98 16.16 -7.15
N GLU A 21 -12.88 15.32 -8.17
CA GLU A 21 -11.62 14.96 -8.84
C GLU A 21 -10.88 16.16 -9.42
N ARG A 22 -11.60 17.27 -9.69
CA ARG A 22 -11.04 18.53 -10.16
C ARG A 22 -10.49 19.44 -9.06
N GLN A 23 -10.73 19.10 -7.79
CA GLN A 23 -10.32 19.87 -6.60
C GLN A 23 -9.41 19.06 -5.69
N THR A 24 -8.32 18.54 -6.22
CA THR A 24 -7.34 17.71 -5.48
C THR A 24 -6.38 18.58 -4.66
N VAL A 25 -6.93 19.38 -3.74
CA VAL A 25 -6.15 20.35 -2.94
C VAL A 25 -5.63 19.74 -1.63
N TYR A 26 -6.22 18.65 -1.18
CA TYR A 26 -5.92 18.08 0.12
C TYR A 26 -4.72 17.13 0.06
N THR A 27 -3.72 17.41 0.89
CA THR A 27 -2.49 16.59 0.98
C THR A 27 -2.55 15.51 2.07
N TYR A 28 -3.42 15.67 3.06
CA TYR A 28 -3.59 14.72 4.16
C TYR A 28 -4.97 14.09 4.12
N ILE A 29 -5.13 13.11 3.24
CA ILE A 29 -6.37 12.36 3.01
C ILE A 29 -6.11 10.87 3.08
N GLN A 30 -7.16 10.08 3.16
CA GLN A 30 -7.18 8.63 3.40
C GLN A 30 -6.61 8.26 4.80
N SER A 31 -7.10 7.20 5.39
CA SER A 31 -6.47 6.62 6.58
C SER A 31 -5.11 6.04 6.24
N ARG A 32 -4.12 6.23 7.08
CA ARG A 32 -2.70 5.93 6.80
C ARG A 32 -2.48 4.54 6.21
N PHE A 33 -3.06 3.49 6.78
CA PHE A 33 -2.85 2.11 6.31
C PHE A 33 -3.36 1.86 4.89
N TYR A 34 -4.26 2.69 4.41
CA TYR A 34 -4.93 2.60 3.11
C TYR A 34 -4.55 3.77 2.18
N ARG A 35 -3.62 4.62 2.62
CA ARG A 35 -3.19 5.80 1.87
C ARG A 35 -2.33 5.39 0.68
N SER A 36 -2.70 5.91 -0.48
CA SER A 36 -2.01 5.59 -1.74
C SER A 36 -0.61 6.19 -1.85
N PRO A 37 0.28 5.61 -2.64
CA PRO A 37 1.62 6.17 -2.90
C PRO A 37 1.56 7.60 -3.44
N GLU A 38 0.61 7.93 -4.31
CA GLU A 38 0.41 9.27 -4.87
C GLU A 38 0.20 10.31 -3.78
N VAL A 39 -0.63 9.98 -2.80
CA VAL A 39 -0.90 10.87 -1.66
C VAL A 39 0.30 10.98 -0.74
N LEU A 40 0.98 9.86 -0.44
CA LEU A 40 2.18 9.84 0.40
C LEU A 40 3.33 10.67 -0.19
N LEU A 41 3.51 10.59 -1.51
CA LEU A 41 4.60 11.28 -2.20
C LEU A 41 4.22 12.71 -2.63
N GLY A 42 2.98 13.13 -2.42
CA GLY A 42 2.51 14.48 -2.76
C GLY A 42 2.36 14.72 -4.26
N LEU A 43 1.91 13.71 -5.01
CA LEU A 43 1.52 13.85 -6.41
C LEU A 43 0.08 14.39 -6.53
N PRO A 44 -0.27 14.93 -7.71
CA PRO A 44 -1.68 15.02 -8.11
C PRO A 44 -2.32 13.63 -8.08
N TYR A 45 -3.55 13.53 -7.62
CA TYR A 45 -4.26 12.26 -7.49
C TYR A 45 -5.63 12.30 -8.16
N SER A 46 -6.20 11.15 -8.41
CA SER A 46 -7.52 10.95 -9.00
C SER A 46 -8.31 9.93 -8.17
N SER A 47 -9.48 9.55 -8.64
CA SER A 47 -10.29 8.46 -8.02
C SER A 47 -9.55 7.12 -7.92
N ALA A 48 -8.44 6.94 -8.63
CA ALA A 48 -7.60 5.73 -8.54
C ALA A 48 -7.08 5.47 -7.11
N ILE A 49 -6.95 6.51 -6.27
CA ILE A 49 -6.53 6.34 -4.87
C ILE A 49 -7.53 5.51 -4.05
N ASP A 50 -8.82 5.54 -4.41
CA ASP A 50 -9.85 4.73 -3.76
C ASP A 50 -9.72 3.25 -4.12
N ILE A 51 -9.27 2.94 -5.34
CA ILE A 51 -8.99 1.56 -5.77
C ILE A 51 -7.78 1.00 -5.01
N TRP A 52 -6.75 1.82 -4.76
CA TRP A 52 -5.65 1.43 -3.88
C TRP A 52 -6.15 1.04 -2.48
N SER A 53 -6.97 1.91 -1.86
CA SER A 53 -7.55 1.64 -0.53
C SER A 53 -8.39 0.37 -0.53
N LEU A 54 -9.21 0.16 -1.56
CA LEU A 54 -10.02 -1.04 -1.73
C LEU A 54 -9.13 -2.30 -1.85
N GLY A 55 -8.03 -2.23 -2.61
CA GLY A 55 -7.05 -3.31 -2.71
C GLY A 55 -6.46 -3.70 -1.35
N CYS A 56 -6.07 -2.71 -0.55
CA CYS A 56 -5.59 -2.95 0.82
C CYS A 56 -6.65 -3.64 1.70
N ILE A 57 -7.92 -3.20 1.61
CA ILE A 57 -9.03 -3.78 2.38
C ILE A 57 -9.30 -5.23 1.95
N VAL A 58 -9.30 -5.52 0.65
CA VAL A 58 -9.54 -6.88 0.13
C VAL A 58 -8.47 -7.85 0.65
N VAL A 59 -7.21 -7.43 0.65
CA VAL A 59 -6.10 -8.24 1.19
C VAL A 59 -6.25 -8.41 2.71
N GLU A 60 -6.61 -7.38 3.43
CA GLU A 60 -6.86 -7.42 4.86
C GLU A 60 -8.00 -8.37 5.24
N LEU A 61 -9.10 -8.34 4.47
CA LEU A 61 -10.20 -9.30 4.65
C LEU A 61 -9.76 -10.76 4.44
N PHE A 62 -8.81 -11.00 3.55
CA PHE A 62 -8.24 -12.31 3.31
C PHE A 62 -7.25 -12.74 4.40
N LEU A 63 -6.36 -11.84 4.81
CA LEU A 63 -5.27 -12.12 5.75
C LEU A 63 -5.69 -11.97 7.22
N GLY A 64 -6.76 -11.22 7.51
CA GLY A 64 -7.15 -10.83 8.87
C GLY A 64 -6.25 -9.78 9.53
N LEU A 65 -5.30 -9.22 8.77
CA LEU A 65 -4.35 -8.21 9.22
C LEU A 65 -4.17 -7.12 8.14
N PRO A 66 -4.01 -5.84 8.54
CA PRO A 66 -3.71 -4.78 7.58
C PRO A 66 -2.48 -5.09 6.74
N LEU A 67 -2.54 -4.79 5.43
CA LEU A 67 -1.42 -5.04 4.52
C LEU A 67 -0.23 -4.14 4.83
N PHE A 68 -0.47 -2.84 5.05
CA PHE A 68 0.54 -1.82 5.31
C PHE A 68 0.27 -1.06 6.62
N PRO A 69 0.46 -1.67 7.81
CA PRO A 69 0.21 -1.02 9.08
C PRO A 69 1.36 -0.08 9.49
N GLY A 70 1.52 1.03 8.78
CA GLY A 70 2.59 2.01 9.04
C GLY A 70 2.38 2.79 10.34
N SER A 71 3.39 2.83 11.20
CA SER A 71 3.39 3.60 12.44
C SER A 71 3.63 5.10 12.21
N SER A 72 4.30 5.45 11.11
CA SER A 72 4.58 6.81 10.65
C SER A 72 4.41 6.88 9.12
N GLU A 73 4.55 8.07 8.53
CA GLU A 73 4.55 8.23 7.07
C GLU A 73 5.77 7.55 6.44
N TYR A 74 6.96 7.70 7.02
CA TYR A 74 8.14 6.98 6.57
C TYR A 74 7.92 5.46 6.64
N ASN A 75 7.42 4.97 7.77
CA ASN A 75 7.15 3.53 7.94
C ASN A 75 6.11 3.02 6.95
N GLN A 76 5.12 3.84 6.59
CA GLN A 76 4.12 3.51 5.57
C GLN A 76 4.77 3.35 4.19
N VAL A 77 5.59 4.33 3.76
CA VAL A 77 6.33 4.27 2.50
C VAL A 77 7.29 3.08 2.49
N SER A 78 8.04 2.87 3.58
CA SER A 78 8.99 1.76 3.71
C SER A 78 8.32 0.40 3.51
N ARG A 79 7.14 0.18 4.12
CA ARG A 79 6.37 -1.07 3.96
C ARG A 79 5.90 -1.29 2.54
N ILE A 80 5.45 -0.23 1.87
CA ILE A 80 5.01 -0.30 0.47
C ILE A 80 6.20 -0.66 -0.42
N VAL A 81 7.35 0.02 -0.26
CA VAL A 81 8.56 -0.23 -1.03
C VAL A 81 9.11 -1.63 -0.78
N GLU A 82 9.11 -2.09 0.48
CA GLU A 82 9.57 -3.43 0.84
C GLU A 82 8.76 -4.54 0.17
N MET A 83 7.45 -4.35 0.03
CA MET A 83 6.53 -5.35 -0.50
C MET A 83 6.32 -5.27 -2.01
N LEU A 84 6.24 -4.08 -2.57
CA LEU A 84 5.89 -3.83 -3.97
C LEU A 84 7.07 -3.30 -4.81
N GLY A 85 8.18 -2.94 -4.18
CA GLY A 85 9.33 -2.32 -4.83
C GLY A 85 9.27 -0.79 -4.84
N THR A 86 10.35 -0.19 -5.33
CA THR A 86 10.46 1.28 -5.45
C THR A 86 9.47 1.79 -6.50
N PRO A 87 8.73 2.88 -6.21
CA PRO A 87 7.88 3.53 -7.20
C PRO A 87 8.66 3.92 -8.47
N PRO A 88 8.00 4.02 -9.62
CA PRO A 88 8.63 4.48 -10.85
C PRO A 88 9.32 5.85 -10.66
N ASN A 89 10.46 6.06 -11.32
CA ASN A 89 11.25 7.27 -11.17
C ASN A 89 10.43 8.55 -11.38
N TRP A 90 9.53 8.56 -12.37
CA TRP A 90 8.68 9.71 -12.66
C TRP A 90 7.78 10.10 -11.48
N MET A 91 7.28 9.13 -10.70
CA MET A 91 6.48 9.41 -9.49
C MET A 91 7.32 10.12 -8.42
N ILE A 92 8.56 9.67 -8.25
CA ILE A 92 9.47 10.27 -7.27
C ILE A 92 9.92 11.66 -7.72
N GLU A 93 10.12 11.87 -9.03
CA GLU A 93 10.54 13.16 -9.60
C GLU A 93 9.46 14.24 -9.50
N VAL A 94 8.20 13.86 -9.68
CA VAL A 94 7.05 14.78 -9.65
C VAL A 94 6.52 14.99 -8.24
N GLY A 95 6.64 14.00 -7.36
CA GLY A 95 6.09 14.02 -6.02
C GLY A 95 6.75 15.09 -5.13
N LYS A 96 5.96 16.09 -4.68
CA LYS A 96 6.44 17.21 -3.87
C LYS A 96 7.06 16.77 -2.53
N GLN A 97 6.61 15.64 -1.98
CA GLN A 97 7.08 15.07 -0.71
C GLN A 97 8.04 13.89 -0.92
N ALA A 98 8.26 13.45 -2.16
CA ALA A 98 9.10 12.29 -2.46
C ALA A 98 10.55 12.47 -1.98
N GLY A 99 11.10 13.69 -2.05
CA GLY A 99 12.44 14.02 -1.55
C GLY A 99 12.62 13.84 -0.04
N ASP A 100 11.53 13.78 0.72
CA ASP A 100 11.57 13.45 2.14
C ASP A 100 11.99 11.99 2.37
N PHE A 101 11.50 11.09 1.52
CA PHE A 101 11.64 9.65 1.66
C PHE A 101 12.76 9.05 0.81
N PHE A 102 12.99 9.62 -0.38
CA PHE A 102 13.93 9.06 -1.36
C PHE A 102 15.13 9.95 -1.56
N GLU A 103 16.30 9.34 -1.72
CA GLU A 103 17.52 9.99 -2.16
C GLU A 103 17.80 9.65 -3.62
N LYS A 104 18.33 10.62 -4.35
CA LYS A 104 18.76 10.47 -5.73
C LYS A 104 20.21 10.02 -5.77
N ARG A 105 20.48 8.98 -6.56
CA ARG A 105 21.81 8.49 -6.88
C ARG A 105 22.03 8.43 -8.39
N GLN A 106 23.24 8.12 -8.80
CA GLN A 106 23.57 7.77 -10.20
C GLN A 106 24.11 6.37 -10.22
N ASP A 107 23.71 5.59 -11.24
CA ASP A 107 24.29 4.30 -11.51
C ASP A 107 25.66 4.43 -12.24
N GLU A 108 26.32 3.32 -12.51
CA GLU A 108 27.60 3.24 -13.23
C GLU A 108 27.54 3.86 -14.64
N PHE A 109 26.34 4.01 -15.21
CA PHE A 109 26.12 4.62 -16.52
C PHE A 109 25.67 6.09 -16.42
N GLY A 110 25.71 6.70 -15.24
CA GLY A 110 25.27 8.08 -15.03
C GLY A 110 23.75 8.28 -15.03
N ARG A 111 22.93 7.20 -15.05
CA ARG A 111 21.47 7.28 -15.02
C ARG A 111 20.99 7.55 -13.60
N LYS A 112 19.94 8.36 -13.49
CA LYS A 112 19.32 8.68 -12.20
C LYS A 112 18.63 7.44 -11.62
N THR A 113 18.95 7.12 -10.39
CA THR A 113 18.27 6.10 -9.60
C THR A 113 17.77 6.71 -8.30
N TYR A 114 16.71 6.14 -7.74
CA TYR A 114 16.13 6.61 -6.48
C TYR A 114 16.08 5.45 -5.49
N HIS A 115 16.53 5.74 -4.28
CA HIS A 115 16.61 4.77 -3.20
C HIS A 115 15.87 5.31 -1.98
N LEU A 116 15.09 4.47 -1.31
CA LEU A 116 14.51 4.82 -0.03
C LEU A 116 15.64 5.16 0.95
N LYS A 117 15.55 6.31 1.62
CA LYS A 117 16.48 6.68 2.67
C LYS A 117 16.44 5.66 3.81
N SER A 118 17.58 5.42 4.46
CA SER A 118 17.56 4.61 5.66
C SER A 118 16.76 5.27 6.77
N MET A 119 16.28 4.48 7.71
CA MET A 119 15.53 4.97 8.87
C MET A 119 16.35 6.00 9.68
N GLU A 120 17.65 5.74 9.82
CA GLU A 120 18.59 6.64 10.53
C GLU A 120 18.78 7.95 9.78
N GLN A 121 18.91 7.90 8.46
CA GLN A 121 19.04 9.09 7.62
C GLN A 121 17.77 9.94 7.69
N TYR A 122 16.60 9.34 7.49
CA TYR A 122 15.32 10.03 7.60
C TYR A 122 15.12 10.67 8.98
N SER A 123 15.38 9.89 10.05
CA SER A 123 15.27 10.40 11.43
C SER A 123 16.15 11.61 11.70
N ARG A 124 17.39 11.60 11.19
CA ARG A 124 18.34 12.71 11.35
C ARG A 124 17.89 13.95 10.57
N GLU A 125 17.46 13.77 9.33
CA GLU A 125 17.05 14.89 8.46
C GLU A 125 15.75 15.55 8.94
N ARG A 126 14.85 14.77 9.53
CA ARG A 126 13.53 15.26 9.96
C ARG A 126 13.44 15.57 11.46
N GLY A 127 14.51 15.32 12.22
CA GLY A 127 14.51 15.52 13.67
C GLY A 127 13.52 14.59 14.40
N THR A 128 13.23 13.42 13.84
CA THR A 128 12.31 12.42 14.39
C THR A 128 13.05 11.18 14.86
N LYS A 129 12.37 10.31 15.59
CA LYS A 129 12.91 9.00 15.98
C LYS A 129 12.01 7.91 15.44
N GLU A 130 12.35 7.45 14.25
CA GLU A 130 11.64 6.30 13.65
C GLU A 130 11.97 5.00 14.40
N GLN A 131 11.02 4.08 14.43
CA GLN A 131 11.18 2.77 15.02
C GLN A 131 11.24 1.70 13.93
N PRO A 132 12.02 0.63 14.13
CA PRO A 132 12.04 -0.49 13.21
C PRO A 132 10.65 -1.06 12.95
N SER A 133 10.39 -1.41 11.70
CA SER A 133 9.12 -2.01 11.30
C SER A 133 8.93 -3.37 11.98
N LYS A 134 7.81 -3.54 12.68
CA LYS A 134 7.40 -4.86 13.13
C LYS A 134 7.02 -5.72 11.92
N LYS A 135 7.67 -6.86 11.73
CA LYS A 135 7.29 -7.83 10.70
C LYS A 135 6.04 -8.60 11.14
N TYR A 136 5.01 -8.58 10.30
CA TYR A 136 3.77 -9.32 10.53
C TYR A 136 3.68 -10.57 9.65
N PHE A 137 4.41 -10.59 8.54
CA PHE A 137 4.43 -11.68 7.58
C PHE A 137 5.85 -12.26 7.48
N GLN A 138 5.95 -13.58 7.31
CA GLN A 138 7.24 -14.26 7.11
C GLN A 138 7.80 -13.99 5.72
N ALA A 139 6.93 -13.95 4.71
CA ALA A 139 7.27 -13.61 3.34
C ALA A 139 7.33 -12.09 3.13
N ASN A 140 8.16 -11.65 2.18
CA ASN A 140 8.37 -10.23 1.91
C ASN A 140 7.52 -9.70 0.76
N THR A 141 7.05 -10.56 -0.14
CA THR A 141 6.25 -10.16 -1.31
C THR A 141 4.79 -10.58 -1.16
N LEU A 142 3.87 -9.77 -1.70
CA LEU A 142 2.44 -10.07 -1.66
C LEU A 142 2.07 -11.44 -2.26
N PRO A 143 2.62 -11.87 -3.41
CA PRO A 143 2.36 -13.20 -3.94
C PRO A 143 2.79 -14.33 -3.01
N GLU A 144 3.92 -14.19 -2.33
CA GLU A 144 4.41 -15.18 -1.37
C GLU A 144 3.54 -15.22 -0.12
N ILE A 145 3.16 -14.05 0.41
CA ILE A 145 2.28 -13.95 1.57
C ILE A 145 0.97 -14.71 1.30
N ILE A 146 0.34 -14.45 0.14
CA ILE A 146 -0.93 -15.09 -0.22
C ILE A 146 -0.78 -16.60 -0.41
N LYS A 147 0.33 -17.05 -0.99
CA LYS A 147 0.60 -18.48 -1.21
C LYS A 147 0.86 -19.24 0.09
N THR A 148 1.52 -18.59 1.06
CA THR A 148 1.98 -19.23 2.29
C THR A 148 1.03 -19.01 3.46
N TYR A 149 0.07 -18.09 3.34
CA TYR A 149 -0.86 -17.80 4.43
C TYR A 149 -1.76 -19.01 4.72
N PRO A 150 -1.82 -19.47 5.98
CA PRO A 150 -2.59 -20.65 6.32
C PRO A 150 -4.08 -20.37 6.12
N MET A 151 -4.73 -21.21 5.30
CA MET A 151 -6.18 -21.11 5.07
C MET A 151 -6.94 -21.42 6.36
N PRO A 152 -7.95 -20.60 6.71
CA PRO A 152 -8.61 -20.69 8.02
C PRO A 152 -9.49 -21.93 8.23
N ARG A 153 -9.71 -22.78 7.20
CA ARG A 153 -10.54 -24.00 7.30
C ARG A 153 -9.74 -25.27 7.09
N LYS A 154 -9.67 -26.11 8.12
CA LYS A 154 -8.96 -27.41 8.08
C LYS A 154 -9.54 -28.43 7.10
N ASN A 155 -10.77 -28.28 6.63
CA ASN A 155 -11.52 -29.27 5.83
C ASN A 155 -11.94 -28.73 4.44
N MET A 156 -11.19 -27.80 3.85
CA MET A 156 -11.46 -27.36 2.49
C MET A 156 -11.07 -28.45 1.46
N LYS A 157 -11.95 -28.72 0.48
CA LYS A 157 -11.59 -29.55 -0.65
C LYS A 157 -10.45 -28.93 -1.45
N GLN A 158 -9.58 -29.75 -2.06
CA GLN A 158 -8.43 -29.25 -2.83
C GLN A 158 -8.84 -28.24 -3.91
N SER A 159 -10.00 -28.43 -4.55
CA SER A 159 -10.57 -27.50 -5.53
C SER A 159 -10.95 -26.12 -4.96
N GLU A 160 -11.24 -26.02 -3.67
CA GLU A 160 -11.51 -24.76 -2.98
C GLU A 160 -10.22 -24.06 -2.57
N ILE A 161 -9.22 -24.85 -2.16
CA ILE A 161 -7.87 -24.38 -1.87
C ILE A 161 -7.24 -23.79 -3.14
N ASP A 162 -7.39 -24.44 -4.29
CA ASP A 162 -6.86 -23.98 -5.56
C ASP A 162 -7.58 -22.73 -6.08
N ARG A 163 -8.88 -22.60 -5.84
CA ARG A 163 -9.64 -21.37 -6.10
C ARG A 163 -9.22 -20.22 -5.19
N GLY A 164 -8.92 -20.50 -3.92
CA GLY A 164 -8.40 -19.51 -2.97
C GLY A 164 -6.94 -19.07 -3.29
N LYS A 165 -6.11 -19.99 -3.80
CA LYS A 165 -4.73 -19.71 -4.20
C LYS A 165 -4.60 -18.85 -5.46
N HIS A 166 -5.66 -18.79 -6.29
CA HIS A 166 -5.73 -17.98 -7.51
C HIS A 166 -7.03 -17.16 -7.60
N PRO A 167 -7.29 -16.26 -6.62
CA PRO A 167 -8.42 -15.36 -6.76
C PRO A 167 -8.26 -14.50 -8.02
N ALA A 168 -9.38 -14.19 -8.68
CA ALA A 168 -9.39 -13.48 -9.96
C ALA A 168 -8.65 -12.13 -9.92
N TRP A 169 -8.60 -11.47 -8.76
CA TRP A 169 -7.89 -10.21 -8.55
C TRP A 169 -6.35 -10.36 -8.59
N LEU A 170 -5.78 -11.53 -8.25
CA LEU A 170 -4.35 -11.80 -8.42
C LEU A 170 -3.94 -11.85 -9.90
N ARG A 171 -4.86 -12.21 -10.78
CA ARG A 171 -4.63 -12.19 -12.22
C ARG A 171 -4.56 -10.76 -12.72
N TRP A 172 -5.41 -9.89 -12.20
CA TRP A 172 -5.42 -8.46 -12.50
C TRP A 172 -4.14 -7.77 -12.00
N ALA A 173 -3.70 -8.04 -10.77
CA ALA A 173 -2.47 -7.47 -10.20
C ALA A 173 -1.15 -7.92 -10.89
N ARG A 174 -1.21 -8.93 -11.79
CA ARG A 174 -0.05 -9.37 -12.60
C ARG A 174 -0.01 -8.72 -13.99
N GLN A 175 -1.08 -8.04 -14.40
CA GLN A 175 -1.22 -7.44 -15.73
C GLN A 175 -1.11 -5.90 -15.69
N SER A 176 -1.10 -5.32 -14.52
CA SER A 176 -0.84 -3.90 -14.25
C SER A 176 0.58 -3.68 -13.73
#